data_e7272c2d678044c2a64966945a5d9ec4
#
_entry.id   e7272c2d678044c2a64966945a5d9ec4
#
_cell.length_a   1.000
_cell.length_b   1.000
_cell.length_c   1.000
_cell.angle_alpha   90.00
_cell.angle_beta   90.00
_cell.angle_gamma   90.00
#
_symmetry.space_group_name_H-M   'P 1'
#
loop_
_entity.id
_entity.type
_entity.pdbx_description
1 polymer ?
#
loop_
_entity_poly.entity_id
_entity_poly.type
_entity_poly.pdbx_seq_one_letter_code
_entity_poly.pdbx_strand_id
1 'polypeptide(L)'
;MARPEVLDRIKEAEREADEIVADAEEAREERIAEAREEADRIRQEAHEEAAERKAERLAEAREDIEAEREAILAEGEAEREALEDRAEDRREEAIEHVVELFTGAVDAQT
;
A
#
# COMPACT_ATOMS: atom_id res chain seq x y z
N MET A 1 24.50 -25.66 72.92
CA MET A 1 25.26 -26.05 71.71
C MET A 1 24.29 -26.62 70.68
N ALA A 2 24.32 -26.11 69.47
CA ALA A 2 23.56 -26.71 68.34
C ALA A 2 24.14 -28.09 68.02
N ARG A 3 23.33 -29.06 67.87
CA ARG A 3 23.71 -30.40 67.45
C ARG A 3 24.30 -30.37 66.04
N PRO A 4 25.40 -31.06 65.70
CA PRO A 4 25.99 -31.11 64.38
C PRO A 4 24.99 -31.51 63.32
N GLU A 5 24.06 -32.40 63.64
CA GLU A 5 23.00 -32.89 62.77
C GLU A 5 22.02 -31.78 62.34
N VAL A 6 21.72 -30.86 63.24
CA VAL A 6 20.84 -29.71 62.98
C VAL A 6 21.53 -28.73 62.03
N LEU A 7 22.82 -28.48 62.27
CA LEU A 7 23.63 -27.63 61.39
C LEU A 7 23.72 -28.22 59.98
N ASP A 8 23.92 -29.52 59.86
CA ASP A 8 23.97 -30.20 58.57
C ASP A 8 22.66 -30.11 57.84
N ARG A 9 21.54 -30.23 58.53
CA ARG A 9 20.19 -30.04 57.94
C ARG A 9 19.97 -28.61 57.47
N ILE A 10 20.41 -27.64 58.22
CA ILE A 10 20.29 -26.23 57.83
C ILE A 10 21.13 -25.97 56.59
N LYS A 11 22.36 -26.45 56.54
CA LYS A 11 23.24 -26.31 55.36
C LYS A 11 22.68 -26.98 54.15
N GLU A 12 22.11 -28.16 54.31
CA GLU A 12 21.46 -28.87 53.23
C GLU A 12 20.22 -28.12 52.67
N ALA A 13 19.40 -27.58 53.60
CA ALA A 13 18.25 -26.77 53.22
C ALA A 13 18.65 -25.48 52.50
N GLU A 14 19.71 -24.81 52.94
CA GLU A 14 20.28 -23.62 52.30
C GLU A 14 20.79 -23.97 50.89
N ARG A 15 21.49 -25.07 50.72
CA ARG A 15 21.96 -25.55 49.43
C ARG A 15 20.84 -25.84 48.48
N GLU A 16 19.79 -26.53 48.93
CA GLU A 16 18.60 -26.80 48.11
C GLU A 16 17.87 -25.50 47.71
N ALA A 17 17.78 -24.56 48.64
CA ALA A 17 17.19 -23.25 48.33
C ALA A 17 17.99 -22.51 47.30
N ASP A 18 19.33 -22.49 47.39
CA ASP A 18 20.21 -21.86 46.41
C ASP A 18 20.08 -22.51 45.03
N GLU A 19 19.97 -23.83 44.97
CA GLU A 19 19.75 -24.57 43.71
C GLU A 19 18.40 -24.19 43.08
N ILE A 20 17.34 -24.10 43.91
CA ILE A 20 16.01 -23.69 43.42
C ILE A 20 16.04 -22.28 42.80
N VAL A 21 16.72 -21.37 43.48
CA VAL A 21 16.87 -19.98 43.01
C VAL A 21 17.70 -19.95 41.73
N ALA A 22 18.81 -20.69 41.67
CA ALA A 22 19.64 -20.77 40.47
C ALA A 22 18.87 -21.34 39.26
N ASP A 23 18.13 -22.42 39.49
CA ASP A 23 17.29 -23.03 38.43
C ASP A 23 16.21 -22.08 37.97
N ALA A 24 15.59 -21.34 38.87
CA ALA A 24 14.57 -20.33 38.54
C ALA A 24 15.15 -19.17 37.72
N GLU A 25 16.35 -18.71 38.05
CA GLU A 25 17.05 -17.66 37.30
C GLU A 25 17.42 -18.14 35.90
N GLU A 26 17.90 -19.37 35.76
CA GLU A 26 18.20 -19.97 34.47
C GLU A 26 16.94 -20.10 33.62
N ALA A 27 15.87 -20.61 34.20
CA ALA A 27 14.59 -20.74 33.51
C ALA A 27 14.04 -19.37 33.06
N ARG A 28 14.22 -18.36 33.87
CA ARG A 28 13.84 -16.98 33.53
C ARG A 28 14.63 -16.46 32.32
N GLU A 29 15.94 -16.64 32.31
CA GLU A 29 16.81 -16.21 31.21
C GLU A 29 16.44 -16.92 29.92
N GLU A 30 16.17 -18.22 29.95
CA GLU A 30 15.74 -19.01 28.82
C GLU A 30 14.40 -18.49 28.27
N ARG A 31 13.44 -18.25 29.13
CA ARG A 31 12.12 -17.73 28.73
C ARG A 31 12.22 -16.35 28.10
N ILE A 32 13.06 -15.49 28.63
CA ILE A 32 13.29 -14.16 28.07
C ILE A 32 13.96 -14.27 26.70
N ALA A 33 14.94 -15.14 26.56
CA ALA A 33 15.61 -15.36 25.27
C ALA A 33 14.65 -15.91 24.22
N GLU A 34 13.85 -16.90 24.55
CA GLU A 34 12.81 -17.46 23.67
C GLU A 34 11.77 -16.41 23.28
N ALA A 35 11.33 -15.61 24.24
CA ALA A 35 10.36 -14.55 23.99
C ALA A 35 10.91 -13.47 23.05
N ARG A 36 12.19 -13.13 23.16
CA ARG A 36 12.85 -12.18 22.27
C ARG A 36 12.97 -12.75 20.85
N GLU A 37 13.36 -13.99 20.72
CA GLU A 37 13.42 -14.68 19.41
C GLU A 37 12.04 -14.72 18.76
N GLU A 38 11.01 -15.05 19.53
CA GLU A 38 9.63 -15.08 19.06
C GLU A 38 9.16 -13.68 18.60
N ALA A 39 9.48 -12.66 19.38
CA ALA A 39 9.15 -11.28 19.05
C ALA A 39 9.85 -10.82 17.76
N ASP A 40 11.11 -11.16 17.58
CA ASP A 40 11.87 -10.84 16.39
C ASP A 40 11.29 -11.56 15.16
N ARG A 41 10.92 -12.83 15.31
CA ARG A 41 10.27 -13.59 14.25
C ARG A 41 8.94 -12.97 13.83
N ILE A 42 8.11 -12.61 14.81
CA ILE A 42 6.81 -11.95 14.54
C ILE A 42 7.01 -10.63 13.80
N ARG A 43 7.96 -9.82 14.22
CA ARG A 43 8.27 -8.54 13.57
C ARG A 43 8.74 -8.74 12.14
N GLN A 44 9.62 -9.70 11.92
CA GLN A 44 10.14 -9.99 10.58
C GLN A 44 9.03 -10.48 9.65
N GLU A 45 8.19 -11.41 10.10
CA GLU A 45 7.04 -11.89 9.34
C GLU A 45 6.06 -10.76 9.03
N ALA A 46 5.81 -9.87 10.01
CA ALA A 46 4.94 -8.72 9.81
C ALA A 46 5.51 -7.75 8.77
N HIS A 47 6.81 -7.51 8.77
CA HIS A 47 7.47 -6.66 7.77
C HIS A 47 7.41 -7.27 6.38
N GLU A 48 7.64 -8.56 6.26
CA GLU A 48 7.55 -9.27 4.98
C GLU A 48 6.13 -9.26 4.43
N GLU A 49 5.15 -9.53 5.27
CA GLU A 49 3.73 -9.49 4.89
C GLU A 49 3.29 -8.07 4.49
N ALA A 50 3.73 -7.07 5.24
CA ALA A 50 3.43 -5.68 4.91
C ALA A 50 4.07 -5.26 3.58
N ALA A 51 5.28 -5.71 3.29
CA ALA A 51 5.96 -5.45 2.02
C ALA A 51 5.22 -6.11 0.84
N GLU A 52 4.76 -7.35 1.01
CA GLU A 52 3.94 -8.04 0.00
C GLU A 52 2.62 -7.31 -0.26
N ARG A 53 1.91 -6.94 0.80
CA ARG A 53 0.65 -6.20 0.68
C ARG A 53 0.85 -4.87 -0.02
N LYS A 54 1.92 -4.17 0.31
CA LYS A 54 2.26 -2.91 -0.34
C LYS A 54 2.49 -3.11 -1.84
N ALA A 55 3.27 -4.13 -2.20
CA ALA A 55 3.57 -4.44 -3.60
C ALA A 55 2.30 -4.81 -4.37
N GLU A 56 1.43 -5.64 -3.80
CA GLU A 56 0.15 -6.02 -4.41
C GLU A 56 -0.78 -4.82 -4.61
N ARG A 57 -0.91 -3.98 -3.59
CA ARG A 57 -1.75 -2.78 -3.67
C ARG A 57 -1.24 -1.78 -4.70
N LEU A 58 0.07 -1.62 -4.78
CA LEU A 58 0.66 -0.75 -5.81
C LEU A 58 0.44 -1.31 -7.21
N ALA A 59 0.56 -2.62 -7.39
CA ALA A 59 0.31 -3.27 -8.67
C ALA A 59 -1.16 -3.11 -9.10
N GLU A 60 -2.11 -3.35 -8.19
CA GLU A 60 -3.54 -3.16 -8.45
C GLU A 60 -3.87 -1.71 -8.79
N ALA A 61 -3.32 -0.78 -8.00
CA ALA A 61 -3.54 0.65 -8.24
C ALA A 61 -2.98 1.09 -9.60
N ARG A 62 -1.85 0.56 -10.01
CA ARG A 62 -1.27 0.84 -11.33
C ARG A 62 -2.12 0.29 -12.47
N GLU A 63 -2.67 -0.90 -12.30
CA GLU A 63 -3.60 -1.49 -13.28
C GLU A 63 -4.87 -0.63 -13.39
N ASP A 64 -5.45 -0.22 -12.27
CA ASP A 64 -6.64 0.63 -12.25
C ASP A 64 -6.37 1.99 -12.89
N ILE A 65 -5.22 2.59 -12.59
CA ILE A 65 -4.80 3.87 -13.18
C ILE A 65 -4.62 3.72 -14.69
N GLU A 66 -3.98 2.65 -15.16
CA GLU A 66 -3.79 2.42 -16.59
C GLU A 66 -5.13 2.21 -17.30
N ALA A 67 -6.05 1.45 -16.71
CA ALA A 67 -7.38 1.27 -17.25
C ALA A 67 -8.17 2.57 -17.32
N GLU A 68 -8.11 3.39 -16.28
CA GLU A 68 -8.73 4.71 -16.24
C GLU A 68 -8.13 5.65 -17.28
N ARG A 69 -6.81 5.63 -17.40
CA ARG A 69 -6.09 6.41 -18.41
C ARG A 69 -6.55 6.05 -19.81
N GLU A 70 -6.62 4.76 -20.14
CA GLU A 70 -7.08 4.28 -21.43
C GLU A 70 -8.53 4.70 -21.70
N ALA A 71 -9.39 4.61 -20.69
CA ALA A 71 -10.78 5.04 -20.80
C ALA A 71 -10.90 6.53 -21.08
N ILE A 72 -10.14 7.36 -20.37
CA ILE A 72 -10.12 8.82 -20.58
C ILE A 72 -9.60 9.16 -21.97
N LEU A 73 -8.54 8.50 -22.44
CA LEU A 73 -8.00 8.72 -23.76
C LEU A 73 -8.99 8.30 -24.87
N ALA A 74 -9.67 7.16 -24.69
CA ALA A 74 -10.68 6.69 -25.63
C ALA A 74 -11.90 7.63 -25.69
N GLU A 75 -12.36 8.12 -24.55
CA GLU A 75 -13.45 9.09 -24.47
C GLU A 75 -13.06 10.41 -25.12
N GLY A 76 -11.85 10.89 -24.85
CA GLY A 76 -11.33 12.11 -25.47
C GLY A 76 -11.20 11.98 -26.98
N GLU A 77 -10.74 10.84 -27.49
CA GLU A 77 -10.64 10.58 -28.92
C GLU A 77 -12.04 10.54 -29.58
N ALA A 78 -13.01 9.91 -28.92
CA ALA A 78 -14.39 9.88 -29.40
C ALA A 78 -15.02 11.28 -29.44
N GLU A 79 -14.77 12.11 -28.42
CA GLU A 79 -15.22 13.50 -28.38
C GLU A 79 -14.59 14.33 -29.49
N ARG A 80 -13.30 14.11 -29.72
CA ARG A 80 -12.56 14.78 -30.79
C ARG A 80 -13.13 14.43 -32.15
N GLU A 81 -13.37 13.15 -32.43
CA GLU A 81 -13.98 12.71 -33.70
C GLU A 81 -15.37 13.29 -33.89
N ALA A 82 -16.18 13.30 -32.82
CA ALA A 82 -17.53 13.89 -32.89
C ALA A 82 -17.47 15.40 -33.17
N LEU A 83 -16.50 16.10 -32.59
CA LEU A 83 -16.30 17.52 -32.86
C LEU A 83 -15.82 17.79 -34.27
N GLU A 84 -14.90 16.98 -34.82
CA GLU A 84 -14.43 17.06 -36.19
C GLU A 84 -15.57 16.81 -37.17
N ASP A 85 -16.40 15.80 -36.92
CA ASP A 85 -17.56 15.49 -37.76
C ASP A 85 -18.58 16.63 -37.77
N ARG A 86 -18.86 17.22 -36.62
CA ARG A 86 -19.75 18.39 -36.54
C ARG A 86 -19.20 19.61 -37.27
N ALA A 87 -17.89 19.80 -37.17
CA ALA A 87 -17.22 20.88 -37.89
C ALA A 87 -17.26 20.68 -39.39
N GLU A 88 -17.07 19.45 -39.84
CA GLU A 88 -17.12 19.09 -41.27
C GLU A 88 -18.55 19.28 -41.82
N ASP A 89 -19.60 18.87 -41.10
CA ASP A 89 -21.00 19.07 -41.47
C ASP A 89 -21.36 20.57 -41.57
N ARG A 90 -20.75 21.40 -40.75
CA ARG A 90 -21.00 22.86 -40.80
C ARG A 90 -20.12 23.62 -41.77
N ARG A 91 -19.17 22.98 -42.35
CA ARG A 91 -18.22 23.61 -43.29
C ARG A 91 -18.95 24.18 -44.51
N GLU A 92 -19.84 23.44 -45.11
CA GLU A 92 -20.61 23.89 -46.24
C GLU A 92 -21.55 25.05 -45.91
N GLU A 93 -22.21 24.99 -44.76
CA GLU A 93 -23.03 26.08 -44.25
C GLU A 93 -22.22 27.37 -44.08
N ALA A 94 -21.01 27.27 -43.55
CA ALA A 94 -20.13 28.42 -43.39
C ALA A 94 -19.69 28.98 -44.76
N ILE A 95 -19.39 28.12 -45.70
CA ILE A 95 -19.02 28.52 -47.08
C ILE A 95 -20.18 29.23 -47.73
N GLU A 96 -21.39 28.65 -47.69
CA GLU A 96 -22.61 29.24 -48.24
C GLU A 96 -22.91 30.60 -47.61
N HIS A 97 -22.77 30.71 -46.29
CA HIS A 97 -23.00 31.96 -45.61
C HIS A 97 -22.03 33.09 -46.05
N VAL A 98 -20.76 32.78 -46.23
CA VAL A 98 -19.75 33.71 -46.73
C VAL A 98 -20.07 34.11 -48.18
N VAL A 99 -20.46 33.16 -49.03
CA VAL A 99 -20.83 33.43 -50.41
C VAL A 99 -22.06 34.31 -50.49
N GLU A 100 -23.09 34.06 -49.66
CA GLU A 100 -24.29 34.90 -49.58
C GLU A 100 -23.98 36.32 -49.16
N LEU A 101 -23.12 36.51 -48.18
CA LEU A 101 -22.69 37.82 -47.72
C LEU A 101 -21.98 38.57 -48.85
N PHE A 102 -21.13 37.92 -49.58
CA PHE A 102 -20.39 38.48 -50.70
C PHE A 102 -21.33 38.87 -51.86
N THR A 103 -22.20 37.93 -52.24
CA THR A 103 -23.18 38.17 -53.31
C THR A 103 -24.14 39.31 -52.98
N GLY A 104 -24.61 39.35 -51.74
CA GLY A 104 -25.47 40.44 -51.28
C GLY A 104 -24.78 41.80 -51.30
N ALA A 105 -23.50 41.82 -50.92
CA ALA A 105 -22.70 43.08 -50.98
C ALA A 105 -22.45 43.53 -52.43
N VAL A 106 -22.22 42.63 -53.35
CA VAL A 106 -22.04 42.94 -54.77
C VAL A 106 -23.37 43.39 -55.39
N ASP A 107 -24.47 42.74 -55.14
CA ASP A 107 -25.78 43.10 -55.64
C ASP A 107 -26.28 44.47 -55.14
N ALA A 108 -25.93 44.81 -53.89
CA ALA A 108 -26.27 46.10 -53.30
C ALA A 108 -25.55 47.26 -53.96
N GLN A 109 -24.46 47.03 -54.68
CA GLN A 109 -23.65 48.05 -55.40
C GLN A 109 -24.01 48.21 -56.83
N THR A 110 -24.75 47.30 -57.38
CA THR A 110 -25.27 47.39 -58.74
C THR A 110 -26.71 47.94 -58.74
#